data_639c72f20163ebab17dd8c0738bc6a37
#
_entry.id   639c72f20163ebab17dd8c0738bc6a37
#
_cell.length_a   1.000
_cell.length_b   1.000
_cell.length_c   1.000
_cell.angle_alpha   90.00
_cell.angle_beta   90.00
_cell.angle_gamma   90.00
#
_symmetry.space_group_name_H-M   'P 1'
#
loop_
_entity.id
_entity.type
_entity.pdbx_description
1 polymer ?
#
loop_
_entity_poly.entity_id
_entity_poly.type
_entity_poly.pdbx_seq_one_letter_code
_entity_poly.pdbx_strand_id
1 'polypeptide(L)'
;MLRRPLVSLLFPAIACASFFAADAHADPSSTSPQQGYDLGEIQSPRELGMGGAQNALGAGTSAIYMNPANLAQSRVYHFEGIAAFSPDARRQSYGGAVADSSTSKLAGGFGGTWNQLDPDGIDRKWTDLRLSLAYPISDRVLLGMTGRYLHVNQSIAQGPLGASKVSDGTPDGPVFNNFTFDAGVSVLPVDGLAIGLVGHNLTAPGNGLAPTTLATGIGYQSHVVAIEADGMADFTTWQSTRLRAMIGGELFLADHFPIRVGYRYDDGQKAHALSAGIGYIDKKFSVELSGRRDIVADHPMTLFVLGLRYFYDSGSDDEGAGLDAAD
;
A
#
# COMPACT_ATOMS: atom_id res chain seq x y z
N MET A 1 -3.54 25.80 -49.34
CA MET A 1 -4.41 26.17 -48.20
C MET A 1 -5.38 25.03 -47.93
N LEU A 2 -4.99 24.09 -47.07
CA LEU A 2 -5.87 23.00 -46.64
C LEU A 2 -6.12 23.20 -45.14
N ARG A 3 -7.39 23.53 -44.82
CA ARG A 3 -7.87 23.63 -43.41
C ARG A 3 -8.02 22.24 -42.87
N ARG A 4 -7.30 21.94 -41.76
CA ARG A 4 -7.54 20.76 -40.93
C ARG A 4 -8.79 20.99 -40.08
N PRO A 5 -9.67 19.98 -39.93
CA PRO A 5 -10.80 20.09 -39.00
C PRO A 5 -10.28 19.92 -37.56
N LEU A 6 -10.74 20.79 -36.68
CA LEU A 6 -10.65 20.66 -35.26
C LEU A 6 -11.38 19.36 -34.85
N VAL A 7 -10.64 18.41 -34.35
CA VAL A 7 -11.22 17.30 -33.59
C VAL A 7 -11.64 17.87 -32.25
N SER A 8 -12.94 18.08 -32.08
CA SER A 8 -13.55 18.35 -30.80
C SER A 8 -13.42 17.08 -29.96
N LEU A 9 -12.43 17.04 -29.06
CA LEU A 9 -12.37 16.08 -27.97
C LEU A 9 -13.58 16.32 -27.08
N LEU A 10 -14.60 15.48 -27.25
CA LEU A 10 -15.61 15.24 -26.22
C LEU A 10 -14.87 14.74 -24.99
N PHE A 11 -14.72 15.60 -23.99
CA PHE A 11 -14.49 15.17 -22.63
C PHE A 11 -15.66 14.28 -22.22
N PRO A 12 -15.46 12.99 -21.93
CA PRO A 12 -16.46 12.26 -21.18
C PRO A 12 -16.55 12.97 -19.83
N ALA A 13 -17.72 13.49 -19.51
CA ALA A 13 -18.03 13.93 -18.17
C ALA A 13 -17.63 12.79 -17.23
N ILE A 14 -16.57 13.02 -16.46
CA ILE A 14 -16.29 12.23 -15.27
C ILE A 14 -17.53 12.45 -14.43
N ALA A 15 -18.44 11.49 -14.48
CA ALA A 15 -19.45 11.36 -13.46
C ALA A 15 -18.65 11.22 -12.17
N CYS A 16 -18.49 12.34 -11.44
CA CYS A 16 -18.23 12.28 -10.03
C CYS A 16 -19.34 11.40 -9.50
N ALA A 17 -19.04 10.11 -9.34
CA ALA A 17 -19.84 9.24 -8.53
C ALA A 17 -19.88 9.96 -7.19
N SER A 18 -21.00 10.63 -6.96
CA SER A 18 -21.35 11.14 -5.64
C SER A 18 -21.34 9.90 -4.78
N PHE A 19 -20.23 9.67 -4.10
CA PHE A 19 -20.19 8.74 -3.00
C PHE A 19 -21.15 9.32 -1.99
N PHE A 20 -22.41 8.89 -2.08
CA PHE A 20 -23.37 9.15 -1.03
C PHE A 20 -22.74 8.59 0.22
N ALA A 21 -22.20 9.47 1.03
CA ALA A 21 -22.01 9.20 2.43
C ALA A 21 -23.43 8.93 2.94
N ALA A 22 -23.84 7.67 2.94
CA ALA A 22 -24.83 7.23 3.90
C ALA A 22 -24.21 7.63 5.24
N ASP A 23 -24.95 8.35 6.06
CA ASP A 23 -24.57 8.66 7.42
C ASP A 23 -24.36 7.33 8.16
N ALA A 24 -23.20 6.71 7.94
CA ALA A 24 -22.70 5.64 8.77
C ALA A 24 -22.26 6.32 10.06
N HIS A 25 -23.18 6.60 10.93
CA HIS A 25 -22.87 6.80 12.33
C HIS A 25 -22.23 5.51 12.79
N ALA A 26 -20.91 5.51 12.99
CA ALA A 26 -20.24 4.44 13.68
C ALA A 26 -20.95 4.29 15.02
N ASP A 27 -21.72 3.22 15.19
CA ASP A 27 -22.31 2.87 16.47
C ASP A 27 -21.15 2.49 17.39
N PRO A 28 -20.88 3.24 18.46
CA PRO A 28 -19.80 2.91 19.40
C PRO A 28 -19.92 1.51 20.00
N SER A 29 -21.11 0.91 19.94
CA SER A 29 -21.36 -0.46 20.42
C SER A 29 -21.06 -1.53 19.37
N SER A 30 -20.94 -1.17 18.09
CA SER A 30 -20.67 -2.10 17.00
C SER A 30 -19.16 -2.24 16.78
N THR A 31 -18.48 -3.00 17.60
CA THR A 31 -17.09 -3.36 17.39
C THR A 31 -17.00 -4.35 16.24
N SER A 32 -16.45 -3.92 15.10
CA SER A 32 -16.23 -4.79 13.95
C SER A 32 -14.81 -5.33 13.94
N PRO A 33 -14.62 -6.65 14.03
CA PRO A 33 -13.30 -7.25 13.86
C PRO A 33 -12.67 -6.93 12.50
N GLN A 34 -13.51 -6.71 11.49
CA GLN A 34 -13.08 -6.37 10.14
C GLN A 34 -12.37 -5.02 10.05
N GLN A 35 -12.81 -4.03 10.81
CA GLN A 35 -12.13 -2.73 10.85
C GLN A 35 -10.72 -2.83 11.46
N GLY A 36 -10.50 -3.81 12.34
CA GLY A 36 -9.18 -4.09 12.90
C GLY A 36 -8.23 -4.77 11.91
N TYR A 37 -8.73 -5.47 10.92
CA TYR A 37 -7.92 -6.21 9.96
C TYR A 37 -7.01 -5.30 9.12
N ASP A 38 -7.50 -4.14 8.71
CA ASP A 38 -6.73 -3.18 7.92
C ASP A 38 -5.77 -2.30 8.76
N LEU A 39 -5.69 -2.46 10.06
CA LEU A 39 -4.92 -1.58 10.94
C LEU A 39 -3.42 -1.61 10.70
N GLY A 40 -2.89 -2.76 10.31
CA GLY A 40 -1.47 -2.91 10.03
C GLY A 40 -1.05 -2.50 8.62
N GLU A 41 -1.98 -2.18 7.76
CA GLU A 41 -1.70 -1.85 6.37
C GLU A 41 -1.33 -0.37 6.22
N ILE A 42 -0.16 -0.14 5.63
CA ILE A 42 0.28 1.15 5.17
C ILE A 42 0.26 1.09 3.65
N GLN A 43 -0.43 2.01 3.03
CA GLN A 43 -0.60 2.04 1.59
C GLN A 43 -0.23 3.43 1.07
N SER A 44 0.60 3.45 0.03
CA SER A 44 0.80 4.65 -0.78
C SER A 44 -0.44 4.90 -1.65
N PRO A 45 -0.60 6.09 -2.25
CA PRO A 45 -1.71 6.34 -3.17
C PRO A 45 -1.72 5.37 -4.35
N ARG A 46 -0.55 4.95 -4.85
CA ARG A 46 -0.46 3.99 -5.96
C ARG A 46 -1.04 2.63 -5.56
N GLU A 47 -0.65 2.11 -4.41
CA GLU A 47 -1.16 0.84 -3.89
C GLU A 47 -2.66 0.87 -3.67
N LEU A 48 -3.15 1.91 -3.00
CA LEU A 48 -4.58 2.06 -2.74
C LEU A 48 -5.36 2.14 -4.05
N GLY A 49 -4.90 2.97 -5.00
CA GLY A 49 -5.53 3.15 -6.30
C GLY A 49 -5.60 1.88 -7.14
N MET A 50 -4.62 0.98 -6.97
CA MET A 50 -4.56 -0.32 -7.63
C MET A 50 -5.19 -1.47 -6.82
N GLY A 51 -6.05 -1.16 -5.85
CA GLY A 51 -6.74 -2.17 -5.04
C GLY A 51 -5.85 -2.92 -4.05
N GLY A 52 -4.61 -2.49 -3.84
CA GLY A 52 -3.60 -3.15 -3.03
C GLY A 52 -2.69 -4.11 -3.79
N ALA A 53 -2.83 -4.23 -5.11
CA ALA A 53 -1.98 -5.08 -5.96
C ALA A 53 -0.66 -4.36 -6.25
N GLN A 54 0.43 -4.72 -5.55
CA GLN A 54 1.76 -4.12 -5.68
C GLN A 54 2.89 -5.05 -5.18
N ASN A 55 2.65 -6.36 -5.08
CA ASN A 55 3.69 -7.30 -4.64
C ASN A 55 4.72 -7.60 -5.73
N ALA A 56 4.37 -7.40 -7.01
CA ALA A 56 5.27 -7.56 -8.15
C ALA A 56 5.85 -6.24 -8.68
N LEU A 57 5.04 -5.15 -8.76
CA LEU A 57 5.43 -3.88 -9.39
C LEU A 57 5.66 -2.72 -8.40
N GLY A 58 5.42 -2.92 -7.10
CA GLY A 58 5.55 -1.89 -6.08
C GLY A 58 7.01 -1.53 -5.80
N ALA A 59 7.57 -0.55 -6.50
CA ALA A 59 8.95 -0.10 -6.38
C ALA A 59 9.13 1.12 -5.46
N GLY A 60 10.38 1.46 -5.15
CA GLY A 60 10.72 2.62 -4.32
C GLY A 60 10.19 2.51 -2.89
N THR A 61 9.62 3.58 -2.34
CA THR A 61 9.08 3.61 -0.97
C THR A 61 7.94 2.63 -0.74
N SER A 62 7.14 2.30 -1.75
CA SER A 62 6.09 1.27 -1.68
C SER A 62 6.68 -0.12 -1.36
N ALA A 63 7.88 -0.43 -1.87
CA ALA A 63 8.53 -1.71 -1.63
C ALA A 63 8.82 -1.97 -0.14
N ILE A 64 9.03 -0.92 0.66
CA ILE A 64 9.26 -1.01 2.11
C ILE A 64 8.07 -1.69 2.82
N TYR A 65 6.87 -1.47 2.32
CA TYR A 65 5.63 -1.92 2.92
C TYR A 65 5.05 -3.18 2.26
N MET A 66 5.35 -3.40 0.97
CA MET A 66 4.80 -4.49 0.18
C MET A 66 5.82 -5.62 0.01
N ASN A 67 6.69 -5.56 -0.96
CA ASN A 67 7.71 -6.57 -1.20
C ASN A 67 9.09 -5.91 -1.20
N PRO A 68 9.91 -6.11 -0.15
CA PRO A 68 11.20 -5.44 -0.04
C PRO A 68 12.17 -5.75 -1.19
N ALA A 69 12.03 -6.89 -1.88
CA ALA A 69 12.86 -7.21 -3.04
C ALA A 69 12.73 -6.15 -4.15
N ASN A 70 11.56 -5.54 -4.28
CA ASN A 70 11.28 -4.53 -5.30
C ASN A 70 11.99 -3.19 -5.08
N LEU A 71 12.63 -2.96 -3.92
CA LEU A 71 13.54 -1.81 -3.75
C LEU A 71 14.66 -1.80 -4.78
N ALA A 72 15.13 -2.99 -5.19
CA ALA A 72 16.20 -3.12 -6.19
C ALA A 72 15.67 -3.15 -7.64
N GLN A 73 14.36 -3.06 -7.85
CA GLN A 73 13.74 -3.14 -9.18
C GLN A 73 13.94 -1.87 -10.02
N SER A 74 13.98 -0.71 -9.37
CA SER A 74 14.19 0.58 -10.03
C SER A 74 15.31 1.36 -9.36
N ARG A 75 16.04 2.17 -10.13
CA ARG A 75 17.14 2.99 -9.61
C ARG A 75 16.62 4.39 -9.28
N VAL A 76 16.19 4.58 -8.06
CA VAL A 76 15.59 5.83 -7.58
C VAL A 76 16.15 6.25 -6.23
N TYR A 77 16.23 7.56 -6.00
CA TYR A 77 16.42 8.13 -4.68
C TYR A 77 15.30 9.14 -4.45
N HIS A 78 14.37 8.81 -3.56
CA HIS A 78 13.26 9.70 -3.29
C HIS A 78 12.78 9.64 -1.84
N PHE A 79 12.10 10.73 -1.46
CA PHE A 79 11.39 10.88 -0.20
C PHE A 79 9.89 10.87 -0.48
N GLU A 80 9.11 10.26 0.39
CA GLU A 80 7.66 10.27 0.32
C GLU A 80 7.07 10.68 1.66
N GLY A 81 6.07 11.58 1.61
CA GLY A 81 5.15 11.86 2.71
C GLY A 81 3.78 11.32 2.37
N ILE A 82 3.13 10.64 3.31
CA ILE A 82 1.78 10.10 3.14
C ILE A 82 0.86 10.58 4.25
N ALA A 83 -0.40 10.84 3.88
CA ALA A 83 -1.49 11.09 4.80
C ALA A 83 -2.69 10.26 4.38
N ALA A 84 -3.26 9.48 5.31
CA ALA A 84 -4.44 8.66 5.06
C ALA A 84 -5.57 9.05 6.02
N PHE A 85 -6.79 9.00 5.51
CA PHE A 85 -7.97 9.40 6.26
C PHE A 85 -9.17 8.51 5.92
N SER A 86 -9.85 8.00 6.95
CA SER A 86 -11.11 7.28 6.82
C SER A 86 -12.15 7.86 7.79
N PRO A 87 -13.18 8.55 7.27
CA PRO A 87 -14.23 9.12 8.12
C PRO A 87 -14.99 8.04 8.90
N ASP A 88 -15.35 6.95 8.23
CA ASP A 88 -16.18 5.87 8.77
C ASP A 88 -15.50 5.19 9.98
N ALA A 89 -14.18 5.03 9.92
CA ALA A 89 -13.37 4.40 10.98
C ALA A 89 -12.72 5.41 11.93
N ARG A 90 -13.00 6.71 11.79
CA ARG A 90 -12.25 7.79 12.49
C ARG A 90 -10.73 7.57 12.44
N ARG A 91 -10.25 7.10 11.28
CA ARG A 91 -8.85 6.77 11.07
C ARG A 91 -8.10 7.96 10.51
N GLN A 92 -6.92 8.18 11.07
CA GLN A 92 -5.91 9.11 10.58
C GLN A 92 -4.57 8.42 10.59
N SER A 93 -3.79 8.59 9.53
CA SER A 93 -2.44 8.06 9.44
C SER A 93 -1.54 9.08 8.77
N TYR A 94 -0.36 9.28 9.32
CA TYR A 94 0.64 10.19 8.79
C TYR A 94 1.98 9.47 8.77
N GLY A 95 2.71 9.61 7.69
CA GLY A 95 3.99 8.94 7.59
C GLY A 95 4.93 9.55 6.58
N GLY A 96 6.13 9.04 6.60
CA GLY A 96 7.15 9.36 5.61
C GLY A 96 8.06 8.17 5.37
N ALA A 97 8.67 8.17 4.20
CA ALA A 97 9.62 7.15 3.81
C ALA A 97 10.72 7.74 2.92
N VAL A 98 11.85 7.07 2.90
CA VAL A 98 12.96 7.33 1.96
C VAL A 98 13.41 6.00 1.37
N ALA A 99 13.68 5.99 0.07
CA ALA A 99 14.29 4.86 -0.61
C ALA A 99 15.46 5.33 -1.45
N ASP A 100 16.57 4.60 -1.36
CA ASP A 100 17.75 4.77 -2.18
C ASP A 100 18.15 3.43 -2.79
N SER A 101 18.00 3.35 -4.10
CA SER A 101 18.46 2.23 -4.93
C SER A 101 19.35 2.70 -6.08
N SER A 102 19.66 4.00 -6.11
CA SER A 102 20.50 4.60 -7.15
C SER A 102 21.98 4.61 -6.79
N THR A 103 22.31 4.78 -5.52
CA THR A 103 23.69 4.98 -5.06
C THR A 103 24.53 3.70 -5.10
N SER A 104 23.94 2.54 -4.81
CA SER A 104 24.63 1.26 -4.80
C SER A 104 23.76 0.11 -5.31
N LYS A 105 24.38 -1.09 -5.49
CA LYS A 105 23.61 -2.31 -5.77
C LYS A 105 22.78 -2.76 -4.58
N LEU A 106 23.26 -2.49 -3.35
CA LEU A 106 22.47 -2.71 -2.15
C LEU A 106 21.49 -1.54 -2.00
N ALA A 107 20.23 -1.76 -2.33
CA ALA A 107 19.18 -0.81 -2.15
C ALA A 107 18.75 -0.77 -0.68
N GLY A 108 18.43 0.42 -0.18
CA GLY A 108 17.98 0.63 1.18
C GLY A 108 16.72 1.49 1.24
N GLY A 109 15.89 1.28 2.24
CA GLY A 109 14.73 2.10 2.50
C GLY A 109 14.38 2.15 3.98
N PHE A 110 13.91 3.31 4.43
CA PHE A 110 13.38 3.50 5.77
C PHE A 110 12.03 4.19 5.68
N GLY A 111 11.06 3.73 6.46
CA GLY A 111 9.74 4.33 6.53
C GLY A 111 9.15 4.24 7.93
N GLY A 112 8.28 5.19 8.23
CA GLY A 112 7.56 5.21 9.49
C GLY A 112 6.21 5.87 9.36
N THR A 113 5.24 5.36 10.10
CA THR A 113 3.89 5.94 10.18
C THR A 113 3.42 6.02 11.62
N TRP A 114 2.70 7.08 11.91
CA TRP A 114 1.86 7.20 13.09
C TRP A 114 0.40 7.07 12.67
N ASN A 115 -0.37 6.31 13.44
CA ASN A 115 -1.73 5.97 13.10
C ASN A 115 -2.64 6.11 14.32
N GLN A 116 -3.87 6.55 14.07
CA GLN A 116 -4.95 6.56 15.06
C GLN A 116 -6.20 5.96 14.42
N LEU A 117 -6.94 5.17 15.18
CA LEU A 117 -8.21 4.58 14.79
C LEU A 117 -9.13 4.51 15.99
N ASP A 118 -10.34 5.05 15.85
CA ASP A 118 -11.29 5.13 16.94
C ASP A 118 -12.75 4.92 16.46
N PRO A 119 -13.07 3.81 15.77
CA PRO A 119 -14.43 3.55 15.32
C PRO A 119 -15.37 3.17 16.49
N ASP A 120 -14.82 2.68 17.59
CA ASP A 120 -15.50 2.04 18.70
C ASP A 120 -15.25 2.72 20.06
N GLY A 121 -14.55 3.87 20.06
CA GLY A 121 -14.22 4.60 21.30
C GLY A 121 -13.03 4.02 22.09
N ILE A 122 -12.26 3.11 21.49
CA ILE A 122 -11.09 2.48 22.14
C ILE A 122 -9.84 3.36 22.04
N ASP A 123 -9.84 4.36 21.16
CA ASP A 123 -8.72 5.27 20.91
C ASP A 123 -7.39 4.53 20.67
N ARG A 124 -7.38 3.67 19.66
CA ARG A 124 -6.19 2.90 19.31
C ARG A 124 -5.21 3.75 18.51
N LYS A 125 -3.96 3.74 18.96
CA LYS A 125 -2.83 4.44 18.31
C LYS A 125 -1.68 3.47 18.10
N TRP A 126 -1.00 3.59 16.97
CA TRP A 126 0.22 2.80 16.77
C TRP A 126 1.24 3.51 15.91
N THR A 127 2.50 3.15 16.14
CA THR A 127 3.64 3.55 15.34
C THR A 127 4.21 2.32 14.66
N ASP A 128 4.44 2.40 13.36
CA ASP A 128 5.07 1.35 12.54
C ASP A 128 6.34 1.92 11.93
N LEU A 129 7.48 1.33 12.26
CA LEU A 129 8.79 1.71 11.70
C LEU A 129 9.36 0.53 10.93
N ARG A 130 9.90 0.80 9.75
CA ARG A 130 10.44 -0.22 8.85
C ARG A 130 11.79 0.19 8.29
N LEU A 131 12.73 -0.76 8.29
CA LEU A 131 14.03 -0.65 7.64
C LEU A 131 14.15 -1.80 6.65
N SER A 132 14.33 -1.48 5.39
CA SER A 132 14.35 -2.45 4.29
C SER A 132 15.70 -2.43 3.58
N LEU A 133 16.17 -3.61 3.20
CA LEU A 133 17.34 -3.81 2.36
C LEU A 133 16.99 -4.77 1.23
N ALA A 134 17.50 -4.50 0.03
CA ALA A 134 17.35 -5.39 -1.11
C ALA A 134 18.63 -5.48 -1.94
N TYR A 135 18.83 -6.62 -2.55
CA TYR A 135 19.99 -6.89 -3.38
C TYR A 135 19.62 -7.66 -4.64
N PRO A 136 20.03 -7.20 -5.85
CA PRO A 136 19.87 -7.96 -7.07
C PRO A 136 20.93 -9.07 -7.14
N ILE A 137 20.51 -10.33 -7.01
CA ILE A 137 21.39 -11.49 -7.19
C ILE A 137 21.79 -11.62 -8.64
N SER A 138 20.86 -11.31 -9.54
CA SER A 138 21.09 -11.19 -10.97
C SER A 138 20.17 -10.11 -11.53
N ASP A 139 20.31 -9.78 -12.83
CA ASP A 139 19.45 -8.82 -13.50
C ASP A 139 17.96 -9.24 -13.50
N ARG A 140 17.67 -10.49 -13.15
CA ARG A 140 16.31 -11.07 -13.17
C ARG A 140 15.82 -11.58 -11.83
N VAL A 141 16.65 -11.58 -10.80
CA VAL A 141 16.28 -12.11 -9.47
C VAL A 141 16.74 -11.15 -8.39
N LEU A 142 15.77 -10.64 -7.64
CA LEU A 142 15.94 -9.69 -6.56
C LEU A 142 15.54 -10.33 -5.25
N LEU A 143 16.28 -10.09 -4.19
CA LEU A 143 15.95 -10.48 -2.82
C LEU A 143 15.85 -9.25 -1.93
N GLY A 144 14.96 -9.31 -0.94
CA GLY A 144 14.80 -8.23 0.02
C GLY A 144 14.34 -8.71 1.38
N MET A 145 14.62 -7.89 2.38
CA MET A 145 14.21 -8.08 3.75
C MET A 145 13.83 -6.74 4.38
N THR A 146 12.79 -6.74 5.21
CA THR A 146 12.37 -5.58 6.02
C THR A 146 12.35 -5.97 7.49
N GLY A 147 13.05 -5.21 8.33
CA GLY A 147 12.82 -5.22 9.77
C GLY A 147 11.67 -4.25 10.10
N ARG A 148 10.71 -4.72 10.90
CA ARG A 148 9.51 -3.94 11.29
C ARG A 148 9.42 -3.87 12.81
N TYR A 149 9.31 -2.65 13.34
CA TYR A 149 8.98 -2.39 14.74
C TYR A 149 7.56 -1.82 14.81
N LEU A 150 6.70 -2.46 15.61
CA LEU A 150 5.31 -2.04 15.80
C LEU A 150 5.05 -1.80 17.27
N HIS A 151 4.57 -0.60 17.60
CA HIS A 151 4.16 -0.21 18.95
C HIS A 151 2.71 0.25 18.94
N VAL A 152 1.86 -0.43 19.68
CA VAL A 152 0.41 -0.22 19.71
C VAL A 152 -0.06 0.10 21.13
N ASN A 153 -0.83 1.18 21.27
CA ASN A 153 -1.53 1.55 22.48
C ASN A 153 -3.03 1.63 22.22
N GLN A 154 -3.83 1.31 23.24
CA GLN A 154 -5.28 1.54 23.25
C GLN A 154 -5.77 1.79 24.66
N SER A 155 -6.89 2.51 24.82
CA SER A 155 -7.40 2.93 26.12
C SER A 155 -8.13 1.82 26.88
N ILE A 156 -8.54 0.73 26.20
CA ILE A 156 -9.26 -0.41 26.80
C ILE A 156 -8.57 -1.71 26.38
N ALA A 157 -8.50 -2.68 27.29
CA ALA A 157 -7.85 -3.97 27.07
C ALA A 157 -8.54 -4.84 25.99
N GLN A 158 -9.82 -4.62 25.74
CA GLN A 158 -10.58 -5.35 24.71
C GLN A 158 -10.82 -4.47 23.49
N GLY A 159 -10.65 -5.02 22.31
CA GLY A 159 -10.87 -4.34 21.04
C GLY A 159 -11.60 -5.20 20.02
N PRO A 160 -11.85 -4.70 18.82
CA PRO A 160 -12.63 -5.40 17.79
C PRO A 160 -12.04 -6.75 17.39
N LEU A 161 -10.72 -6.92 17.54
CA LEU A 161 -10.05 -8.21 17.30
C LEU A 161 -10.00 -9.13 18.52
N GLY A 162 -10.66 -8.74 19.61
CA GLY A 162 -10.67 -9.47 20.89
C GLY A 162 -9.36 -9.31 21.68
N ALA A 163 -9.40 -9.65 22.96
CA ALA A 163 -8.28 -9.49 23.88
C ALA A 163 -7.02 -10.24 23.42
N SER A 164 -7.17 -11.43 22.87
CA SER A 164 -6.03 -12.28 22.45
C SER A 164 -5.33 -11.81 21.17
N LYS A 165 -5.91 -10.89 20.41
CA LYS A 165 -5.36 -10.48 19.11
C LYS A 165 -4.71 -9.11 19.13
N VAL A 166 -5.21 -8.18 19.94
CA VAL A 166 -4.75 -6.79 19.95
C VAL A 166 -4.36 -6.32 21.34
N SER A 167 -4.92 -6.90 22.41
CA SER A 167 -4.68 -6.53 23.79
C SER A 167 -3.99 -7.63 24.56
N ASP A 168 -3.03 -7.26 25.40
CA ASP A 168 -2.40 -8.14 26.39
C ASP A 168 -3.18 -8.22 27.71
N GLY A 169 -4.31 -7.51 27.79
CA GLY A 169 -5.13 -7.44 28.99
C GLY A 169 -4.69 -6.37 29.99
N THR A 170 -3.68 -5.57 29.67
CA THR A 170 -3.17 -4.51 30.55
C THR A 170 -3.88 -3.20 30.23
N PRO A 171 -4.67 -2.60 31.16
CA PRO A 171 -5.25 -1.28 30.94
C PRO A 171 -4.15 -0.22 30.79
N ASP A 172 -4.37 0.73 29.88
CA ASP A 172 -3.50 1.90 29.67
C ASP A 172 -2.02 1.60 29.36
N GLY A 173 -1.71 0.37 28.95
CA GLY A 173 -0.37 -0.04 28.53
C GLY A 173 -0.26 -0.30 27.04
N PRO A 174 0.97 -0.45 26.52
CA PRO A 174 1.17 -0.92 25.14
C PRO A 174 0.62 -2.34 25.02
N VAL A 175 -0.35 -2.53 24.13
CA VAL A 175 -0.95 -3.83 23.86
C VAL A 175 -0.11 -4.67 22.94
N PHE A 176 0.83 -4.06 22.26
CA PHE A 176 1.82 -4.71 21.42
C PHE A 176 3.05 -3.81 21.29
N ASN A 177 4.21 -4.36 21.58
CA ASN A 177 5.49 -3.69 21.46
C ASN A 177 6.51 -4.73 21.03
N ASN A 178 6.66 -4.92 19.72
CA ASN A 178 7.45 -6.04 19.23
C ASN A 178 8.13 -5.71 17.90
N PHE A 179 9.12 -6.54 17.58
CA PHE A 179 9.87 -6.52 16.33
C PHE A 179 9.55 -7.78 15.52
N THR A 180 9.36 -7.60 14.22
CA THR A 180 9.18 -8.69 13.27
C THR A 180 9.96 -8.40 12.00
N PHE A 181 9.96 -9.32 11.04
CA PHE A 181 10.57 -9.09 9.75
C PHE A 181 9.74 -9.67 8.60
N ASP A 182 9.95 -9.09 7.44
CA ASP A 182 9.40 -9.52 6.17
C ASP A 182 10.55 -9.96 5.26
N ALA A 183 10.32 -10.93 4.38
CA ALA A 183 11.28 -11.35 3.38
C ALA A 183 10.59 -11.57 2.04
N GLY A 184 11.22 -11.09 0.97
CA GLY A 184 10.65 -11.13 -0.37
C GLY A 184 11.63 -11.53 -1.45
N VAL A 185 11.07 -12.03 -2.53
CA VAL A 185 11.75 -12.37 -3.78
C VAL A 185 10.97 -11.77 -4.92
N SER A 186 11.67 -11.22 -5.92
CA SER A 186 11.10 -10.83 -7.19
C SER A 186 11.87 -11.42 -8.35
N VAL A 187 11.15 -11.89 -9.35
CA VAL A 187 11.68 -12.46 -10.57
C VAL A 187 11.16 -11.64 -11.75
N LEU A 188 12.06 -11.25 -12.65
CA LEU A 188 11.80 -10.47 -13.85
C LEU A 188 12.04 -11.36 -15.10
N PRO A 189 11.08 -12.22 -15.50
CA PRO A 189 11.31 -13.23 -16.53
C PRO A 189 11.65 -12.64 -17.89
N VAL A 190 10.95 -11.58 -18.26
CA VAL A 190 11.15 -10.76 -19.46
C VAL A 190 10.90 -9.30 -19.11
N ASP A 191 11.31 -8.40 -19.98
CA ASP A 191 11.14 -6.96 -19.76
C ASP A 191 9.65 -6.60 -19.59
N GLY A 192 9.38 -5.77 -18.60
CA GLY A 192 8.02 -5.39 -18.23
C GLY A 192 7.25 -6.41 -17.41
N LEU A 193 7.63 -7.67 -17.33
CA LEU A 193 6.93 -8.71 -16.54
C LEU A 193 7.67 -8.96 -15.21
N ALA A 194 6.95 -8.88 -14.11
CA ALA A 194 7.46 -9.17 -12.78
C ALA A 194 6.57 -10.19 -12.05
N ILE A 195 7.21 -11.04 -11.25
CA ILE A 195 6.55 -11.97 -10.33
C ILE A 195 7.15 -11.75 -8.95
N GLY A 196 6.31 -11.43 -7.96
CA GLY A 196 6.69 -11.21 -6.59
C GLY A 196 6.19 -12.30 -5.66
N LEU A 197 6.98 -12.63 -4.65
CA LEU A 197 6.58 -13.47 -3.52
C LEU A 197 7.13 -12.82 -2.25
N VAL A 198 6.29 -12.65 -1.22
CA VAL A 198 6.69 -12.05 0.04
C VAL A 198 5.97 -12.69 1.22
N GLY A 199 6.73 -12.96 2.28
CA GLY A 199 6.20 -13.32 3.59
C GLY A 199 6.31 -12.13 4.54
N HIS A 200 5.20 -11.78 5.18
CA HIS A 200 5.14 -10.71 6.16
C HIS A 200 5.05 -11.22 7.59
N ASN A 201 5.68 -10.48 8.51
CA ASN A 201 5.65 -10.74 9.95
C ASN A 201 6.06 -12.19 10.29
N LEU A 202 7.20 -12.62 9.77
CA LEU A 202 7.67 -14.00 9.81
C LEU A 202 8.06 -14.51 11.20
N THR A 203 8.16 -13.64 12.21
CA THR A 203 8.29 -14.06 13.62
C THR A 203 6.98 -14.56 14.21
N ALA A 204 5.88 -14.49 13.44
CA ALA A 204 4.53 -14.91 13.86
C ALA A 204 4.11 -14.31 15.21
N PRO A 205 4.06 -12.96 15.35
CA PRO A 205 3.84 -12.31 16.65
C PRO A 205 2.45 -12.57 17.25
N GLY A 206 1.54 -13.20 16.51
CA GLY A 206 0.20 -13.55 16.98
C GLY A 206 -0.75 -12.37 17.19
N ASN A 207 -0.43 -11.22 16.61
CA ASN A 207 -1.22 -9.98 16.73
C ASN A 207 -1.92 -9.65 15.43
N GLY A 208 -3.20 -9.20 15.50
CA GLY A 208 -4.00 -8.87 14.31
C GLY A 208 -3.53 -7.63 13.54
N LEU A 209 -2.65 -6.80 14.11
CA LEU A 209 -2.00 -5.68 13.43
C LEU A 209 -0.70 -6.08 12.73
N ALA A 210 -0.20 -7.26 13.01
CA ALA A 210 0.98 -7.83 12.38
C ALA A 210 0.72 -9.30 12.01
N PRO A 211 -0.28 -9.56 11.16
CA PRO A 211 -0.63 -10.92 10.77
C PRO A 211 0.52 -11.54 9.97
N THR A 212 0.79 -12.82 10.21
CA THR A 212 1.69 -13.59 9.36
C THR A 212 0.98 -13.92 8.06
N THR A 213 1.48 -13.37 6.96
CA THR A 213 0.89 -13.55 5.63
C THR A 213 1.92 -14.00 4.62
N LEU A 214 1.45 -14.66 3.57
CA LEU A 214 2.21 -14.94 2.36
C LEU A 214 1.46 -14.31 1.19
N ALA A 215 2.11 -13.41 0.48
CA ALA A 215 1.55 -12.77 -0.69
C ALA A 215 2.37 -13.08 -1.95
N THR A 216 1.70 -13.15 -3.08
CA THR A 216 2.30 -13.30 -4.40
C THR A 216 1.60 -12.39 -5.39
N GLY A 217 2.35 -11.90 -6.36
CA GLY A 217 1.83 -11.05 -7.42
C GLY A 217 2.44 -11.39 -8.77
N ILE A 218 1.70 -11.09 -9.81
CA ILE A 218 2.17 -11.06 -11.19
C ILE A 218 1.73 -9.74 -11.80
N GLY A 219 2.69 -8.99 -12.34
CA GLY A 219 2.44 -7.68 -12.93
C GLY A 219 3.18 -7.49 -14.23
N TYR A 220 2.55 -6.74 -15.12
CA TYR A 220 3.16 -6.24 -16.35
C TYR A 220 3.14 -4.72 -16.36
N GLN A 221 4.27 -4.12 -16.68
CA GLN A 221 4.43 -2.68 -16.76
C GLN A 221 5.12 -2.29 -18.07
N SER A 222 4.58 -1.28 -18.74
CA SER A 222 5.19 -0.53 -19.81
C SER A 222 5.25 0.96 -19.44
N HIS A 223 5.76 1.82 -20.33
CA HIS A 223 5.76 3.27 -20.09
C HIS A 223 4.35 3.90 -20.06
N VAL A 224 3.31 3.24 -20.59
CA VAL A 224 1.94 3.77 -20.64
C VAL A 224 0.99 3.04 -19.69
N VAL A 225 1.17 1.72 -19.52
CA VAL A 225 0.23 0.87 -18.80
C VAL A 225 0.95 -0.02 -17.81
N ALA A 226 0.38 -0.14 -16.61
CA ALA A 226 0.73 -1.19 -15.67
C ALA A 226 -0.53 -1.96 -15.26
N ILE A 227 -0.43 -3.28 -15.15
CA ILE A 227 -1.51 -4.16 -14.67
C ILE A 227 -0.88 -5.17 -13.71
N GLU A 228 -1.51 -5.38 -12.58
CA GLU A 228 -1.04 -6.35 -11.59
C GLU A 228 -2.20 -7.11 -10.97
N ALA A 229 -1.99 -8.39 -10.68
CA ALA A 229 -2.90 -9.25 -9.94
C ALA A 229 -2.15 -9.96 -8.82
N ASP A 230 -2.68 -9.86 -7.60
CA ASP A 230 -2.07 -10.38 -6.39
C ASP A 230 -3.01 -11.31 -5.63
N GLY A 231 -2.42 -12.27 -4.94
CA GLY A 231 -3.09 -13.12 -3.96
C GLY A 231 -2.33 -13.09 -2.63
N MET A 232 -3.05 -13.09 -1.52
CA MET A 232 -2.48 -13.13 -0.17
C MET A 232 -3.22 -14.14 0.68
N ALA A 233 -2.47 -14.94 1.45
CA ALA A 233 -3.00 -15.83 2.48
C ALA A 233 -2.64 -15.27 3.85
N ASP A 234 -3.64 -15.09 4.73
CA ASP A 234 -3.48 -14.70 6.13
C ASP A 234 -3.65 -15.93 7.02
N PHE A 235 -2.61 -16.24 7.79
CA PHE A 235 -2.55 -17.45 8.63
C PHE A 235 -2.91 -17.21 10.09
N THR A 236 -2.94 -15.96 10.56
CA THR A 236 -2.97 -15.69 12.01
C THR A 236 -4.09 -14.76 12.49
N THR A 237 -4.68 -13.92 11.64
CA THR A 237 -5.74 -13.00 12.07
C THR A 237 -7.02 -13.73 12.41
N TRP A 238 -7.35 -14.76 11.63
CA TRP A 238 -8.60 -15.51 11.75
C TRP A 238 -8.35 -16.90 12.34
N GLN A 239 -9.41 -17.58 12.76
CA GLN A 239 -9.32 -18.97 13.26
C GLN A 239 -8.89 -19.98 12.17
N SER A 240 -9.06 -19.61 10.90
CA SER A 240 -8.62 -20.38 9.74
C SER A 240 -7.95 -19.47 8.73
N THR A 241 -7.08 -20.03 7.89
CA THR A 241 -6.46 -19.28 6.79
C THR A 241 -7.51 -18.61 5.94
N ARG A 242 -7.33 -17.31 5.68
CA ARG A 242 -8.17 -16.51 4.82
C ARG A 242 -7.37 -15.98 3.63
N LEU A 243 -8.07 -15.82 2.51
CA LEU A 243 -7.47 -15.37 1.26
C LEU A 243 -7.94 -13.97 0.91
N ARG A 244 -7.05 -13.21 0.30
CA ARG A 244 -7.35 -11.92 -0.32
C ARG A 244 -6.90 -11.97 -1.78
N ALA A 245 -7.72 -11.45 -2.67
CA ALA A 245 -7.39 -11.28 -4.09
C ALA A 245 -7.48 -9.81 -4.46
N MET A 246 -6.50 -9.33 -5.20
CA MET A 246 -6.38 -7.93 -5.60
C MET A 246 -6.04 -7.86 -7.09
N ILE A 247 -6.59 -6.89 -7.79
CA ILE A 247 -6.23 -6.58 -9.17
C ILE A 247 -6.26 -5.08 -9.36
N GLY A 248 -5.28 -4.56 -10.06
CA GLY A 248 -5.16 -3.13 -10.34
C GLY A 248 -4.62 -2.85 -11.73
N GLY A 249 -4.97 -1.66 -12.23
CA GLY A 249 -4.46 -1.11 -13.47
C GLY A 249 -4.14 0.36 -13.33
N GLU A 250 -3.08 0.76 -14.01
CA GLU A 250 -2.60 2.15 -14.09
C GLU A 250 -2.42 2.52 -15.56
N LEU A 251 -2.89 3.70 -15.93
CA LEU A 251 -2.69 4.31 -17.24
C LEU A 251 -2.00 5.65 -17.07
N PHE A 252 -0.85 5.84 -17.71
CA PHE A 252 -0.15 7.11 -17.76
C PHE A 252 -0.63 7.93 -18.95
N LEU A 253 -1.18 9.12 -18.69
CA LEU A 253 -1.58 10.07 -19.71
C LEU A 253 -0.53 11.18 -19.81
N ALA A 254 -0.09 11.45 -21.05
CA ALA A 254 0.90 12.50 -21.35
C ALA A 254 2.16 12.44 -20.47
N ASP A 255 2.58 11.25 -20.06
CA ASP A 255 3.77 10.93 -19.25
C ASP A 255 3.79 11.57 -17.85
N HIS A 256 2.69 12.22 -17.43
CA HIS A 256 2.60 12.93 -16.16
C HIS A 256 1.40 12.55 -15.30
N PHE A 257 0.32 12.07 -15.89
CA PHE A 257 -0.94 11.91 -15.19
C PHE A 257 -1.32 10.43 -15.05
N PRO A 258 -0.91 9.75 -13.98
CA PRO A 258 -1.38 8.40 -13.70
C PRO A 258 -2.86 8.41 -13.32
N ILE A 259 -3.63 7.54 -13.96
CA ILE A 259 -5.00 7.21 -13.59
C ILE A 259 -5.01 5.75 -13.21
N ARG A 260 -5.59 5.43 -12.05
CA ARG A 260 -5.60 4.09 -11.48
C ARG A 260 -6.99 3.62 -11.16
N VAL A 261 -7.20 2.33 -11.31
CA VAL A 261 -8.40 1.64 -10.87
C VAL A 261 -7.99 0.30 -10.26
N GLY A 262 -8.73 -0.15 -9.25
CA GLY A 262 -8.43 -1.40 -8.60
C GLY A 262 -9.65 -2.03 -7.96
N TYR A 263 -9.55 -3.32 -7.72
CA TYR A 263 -10.54 -4.11 -7.04
C TYR A 263 -9.86 -5.05 -6.04
N ARG A 264 -10.48 -5.21 -4.88
CA ARG A 264 -10.05 -6.12 -3.83
C ARG A 264 -11.23 -6.96 -3.34
N TYR A 265 -10.99 -8.26 -3.21
CA TYR A 265 -11.83 -9.17 -2.46
C TYR A 265 -11.08 -9.68 -1.23
N ASP A 266 -11.71 -9.64 -0.07
CA ASP A 266 -11.17 -10.12 1.20
C ASP A 266 -12.11 -11.16 1.80
N ASP A 267 -11.68 -12.43 1.81
CA ASP A 267 -12.48 -13.54 2.34
C ASP A 267 -12.62 -13.46 3.87
N GLY A 268 -11.65 -12.88 4.57
CA GLY A 268 -11.70 -12.71 6.01
C GLY A 268 -12.80 -11.73 6.42
N GLN A 269 -12.88 -10.60 5.76
CA GLN A 269 -13.89 -9.56 5.97
C GLN A 269 -15.20 -9.81 5.21
N LYS A 270 -15.23 -10.77 4.27
CA LYS A 270 -16.32 -10.92 3.30
C LYS A 270 -16.60 -9.62 2.53
N ALA A 271 -15.56 -8.87 2.24
CA ALA A 271 -15.66 -7.53 1.69
C ALA A 271 -15.19 -7.49 0.23
N HIS A 272 -15.88 -6.66 -0.55
CA HIS A 272 -15.49 -6.27 -1.89
C HIS A 272 -15.24 -4.77 -1.90
N ALA A 273 -14.10 -4.33 -2.40
CA ALA A 273 -13.73 -2.92 -2.46
C ALA A 273 -13.36 -2.51 -3.88
N LEU A 274 -13.74 -1.29 -4.24
CA LEU A 274 -13.28 -0.60 -5.44
C LEU A 274 -12.36 0.54 -5.07
N SER A 275 -11.33 0.75 -5.88
CA SER A 275 -10.35 1.81 -5.71
C SER A 275 -10.22 2.61 -6.98
N ALA A 276 -9.91 3.89 -6.81
CA ALA A 276 -9.52 4.79 -7.89
C ALA A 276 -8.41 5.73 -7.41
N GLY A 277 -7.57 6.17 -8.32
CA GLY A 277 -6.48 7.11 -8.03
C GLY A 277 -6.13 7.97 -9.21
N ILE A 278 -5.65 9.17 -8.91
CA ILE A 278 -5.11 10.11 -9.88
C ILE A 278 -3.85 10.76 -9.31
N GLY A 279 -3.01 11.29 -10.16
CA GLY A 279 -1.83 12.02 -9.72
C GLY A 279 -1.25 12.91 -10.79
N TYR A 280 -0.23 13.63 -10.37
CA TYR A 280 0.70 14.33 -11.23
C TYR A 280 2.11 13.93 -10.83
N ILE A 281 2.90 13.46 -11.78
CA ILE A 281 4.28 13.05 -11.58
C ILE A 281 5.17 13.84 -12.54
N ASP A 282 6.19 14.45 -12.00
CA ASP A 282 7.23 15.13 -12.74
C ASP A 282 8.61 14.59 -12.32
N LYS A 283 9.66 14.98 -13.00
CA LYS A 283 11.05 14.55 -12.73
C LYS A 283 11.51 14.80 -11.29
N LYS A 284 10.98 15.84 -10.62
CA LYS A 284 11.38 16.26 -9.28
C LYS A 284 10.37 15.95 -8.19
N PHE A 285 9.10 15.87 -8.51
CA PHE A 285 8.07 15.64 -7.49
C PHE A 285 6.85 14.92 -8.06
N SER A 286 6.08 14.32 -7.17
CA SER A 286 4.73 13.87 -7.48
C SER A 286 3.73 14.26 -6.38
N VAL A 287 2.48 14.44 -6.82
CA VAL A 287 1.32 14.62 -5.94
C VAL A 287 0.27 13.63 -6.39
N GLU A 288 -0.15 12.77 -5.49
CA GLU A 288 -1.04 11.66 -5.84
C GLU A 288 -2.15 11.52 -4.79
N LEU A 289 -3.36 11.25 -5.24
CA LEU A 289 -4.53 11.02 -4.41
C LEU A 289 -5.23 9.76 -4.86
N SER A 290 -5.60 8.91 -3.91
CA SER A 290 -6.39 7.71 -4.17
C SER A 290 -7.46 7.52 -3.11
N GLY A 291 -8.53 6.84 -3.50
CA GLY A 291 -9.62 6.45 -2.62
C GLY A 291 -10.01 4.99 -2.83
N ARG A 292 -10.43 4.34 -1.76
CA ARG A 292 -11.03 3.00 -1.75
C ARG A 292 -12.33 3.04 -1.01
N ARG A 293 -13.35 2.36 -1.54
CA ARG A 293 -14.65 2.17 -0.89
C ARG A 293 -15.02 0.69 -0.90
N ASP A 294 -15.39 0.17 0.26
CA ASP A 294 -16.03 -1.14 0.35
C ASP A 294 -17.45 -1.02 -0.21
N ILE A 295 -17.73 -1.80 -1.26
CA ILE A 295 -19.05 -1.82 -1.94
C ILE A 295 -19.94 -2.94 -1.42
N VAL A 296 -19.35 -3.97 -0.84
CA VAL A 296 -20.00 -5.06 -0.12
C VAL A 296 -19.15 -5.34 1.11
N ALA A 297 -19.69 -5.13 2.29
CA ALA A 297 -19.09 -5.47 3.57
C ALA A 297 -20.14 -5.30 4.67
N ASP A 298 -20.00 -5.97 5.81
CA ASP A 298 -20.86 -5.76 6.98
C ASP A 298 -20.70 -4.34 7.54
N HIS A 299 -19.49 -3.81 7.49
CA HIS A 299 -19.13 -2.45 7.92
C HIS A 299 -18.30 -1.76 6.84
N PRO A 300 -18.95 -1.18 5.81
CA PRO A 300 -18.26 -0.61 4.67
C PRO A 300 -17.45 0.62 5.08
N MET A 301 -16.18 0.66 4.69
CA MET A 301 -15.23 1.72 4.98
C MET A 301 -14.82 2.47 3.71
N THR A 302 -14.62 3.78 3.84
CA THR A 302 -13.97 4.61 2.81
C THR A 302 -12.60 5.02 3.32
N LEU A 303 -11.58 4.86 2.51
CA LEU A 303 -10.21 5.28 2.81
C LEU A 303 -9.69 6.19 1.69
N PHE A 304 -9.13 7.32 2.06
CA PHE A 304 -8.41 8.24 1.18
C PHE A 304 -6.94 8.28 1.57
N VAL A 305 -6.06 8.34 0.58
CA VAL A 305 -4.61 8.50 0.79
C VAL A 305 -4.09 9.57 -0.15
N LEU A 306 -3.40 10.55 0.43
CA LEU A 306 -2.62 11.57 -0.26
C LEU A 306 -1.13 11.23 -0.10
N GLY A 307 -0.39 11.32 -1.19
CA GLY A 307 1.06 11.15 -1.22
C GLY A 307 1.74 12.31 -1.92
N LEU A 308 2.88 12.69 -1.36
CA LEU A 308 3.79 13.68 -1.93
C LEU A 308 5.16 13.03 -2.02
N ARG A 309 5.78 13.00 -3.22
CA ARG A 309 7.14 12.50 -3.40
C ARG A 309 8.04 13.60 -3.92
N TYR A 310 9.28 13.55 -3.46
CA TYR A 310 10.37 14.35 -4.01
C TYR A 310 11.48 13.42 -4.48
N PHE A 311 11.82 13.50 -5.77
CA PHE A 311 12.87 12.72 -6.39
C PHE A 311 14.18 13.49 -6.32
N TYR A 312 15.19 12.87 -5.71
CA TYR A 312 16.53 13.44 -5.63
C TYR A 312 17.35 12.97 -6.81
N ASP A 313 17.80 13.94 -7.62
CA ASP A 313 18.72 13.68 -8.70
C ASP A 313 20.15 13.70 -8.16
N SER A 314 20.79 12.55 -8.10
CA SER A 314 22.14 12.40 -7.54
C SER A 314 23.26 12.90 -8.49
N GLY A 315 22.91 13.67 -9.53
CA GLY A 315 23.90 14.35 -10.39
C GLY A 315 24.73 13.43 -11.27
N SER A 316 24.22 12.26 -11.65
CA SER A 316 24.71 11.57 -12.83
C SER A 316 24.15 12.32 -14.05
N ASP A 317 24.90 13.28 -14.54
CA ASP A 317 24.68 13.87 -15.86
C ASP A 317 24.59 12.71 -16.86
N ASP A 318 23.51 12.72 -17.63
CA ASP A 318 23.14 11.84 -18.74
C ASP A 318 22.52 10.48 -18.42
N GLU A 319 21.29 10.37 -18.92
CA GLU A 319 20.42 9.24 -19.19
C GLU A 319 19.42 8.85 -18.09
N GLY A 320 18.18 9.40 -18.21
CA GLY A 320 16.99 8.62 -17.94
C GLY A 320 16.56 8.47 -16.50
N ALA A 321 16.37 9.55 -15.75
CA ALA A 321 15.47 9.54 -14.59
C ALA A 321 14.02 9.74 -15.06
N GLY A 322 13.59 8.90 -15.93
CA GLY A 322 12.22 8.68 -16.35
C GLY A 322 12.16 7.22 -16.68
N LEU A 323 11.29 6.48 -16.08
CA LEU A 323 10.83 5.17 -16.53
C LEU A 323 11.55 4.62 -17.79
N ASP A 324 12.86 4.38 -17.71
CA ASP A 324 13.55 3.57 -18.70
C ASP A 324 13.12 2.11 -18.46
N ALA A 325 11.91 1.85 -18.93
CA ALA A 325 11.58 0.54 -19.42
C ALA A 325 12.21 0.47 -20.80
N ALA A 326 13.31 -0.28 -20.90
CA ALA A 326 13.88 -0.93 -22.06
C ALA A 326 13.43 -0.41 -23.44
N ASP A 327 14.40 0.06 -24.22
CA ASP A 327 14.39 -0.10 -25.67
C ASP A 327 14.33 -1.58 -26.07
#